data_e58950fab02f4ab5e3525a5b2e914a6d
#
_entry.id   e58950fab02f4ab5e3525a5b2e914a6d
#
_cell.length_a   1.000
_cell.length_b   1.000
_cell.length_c   1.000
_cell.angle_alpha   90.00
_cell.angle_beta   90.00
_cell.angle_gamma   90.00
#
_symmetry.space_group_name_H-M   'P 1'
#
loop_
_entity.id
_entity.type
_entity.pdbx_description
1 polymer ?
#
loop_
_entity_poly.entity_id
_entity_poly.type
_entity_poly.pdbx_seq_one_letter_code
_entity_poly.pdbx_strand_id
1 'polypeptide(L)'
;MSRFRHHLKREVPGLNLASLPDLIFTVLFFFMIVTHMRDVNPKVSVEVPQGTELSKTANKAGLVYIFIGKPVDAQGEVVSNETRIQLNDRYVSVEQLPQEIAHERSKMSESDRQNMVVTIRADRETEMGVINDVKQALRKAGALNINYSATQKKISN
;
A
#
# COMPACT_ATOMS: atom_id res chain seq x y z
N MET A 1 -12.12 60.08 56.68
CA MET A 1 -11.42 58.83 56.49
C MET A 1 -12.09 58.04 55.36
N SER A 2 -11.55 58.15 54.17
CA SER A 2 -12.10 57.54 52.97
C SER A 2 -11.41 56.19 52.74
N ARG A 3 -12.15 55.10 52.84
CA ARG A 3 -11.65 53.76 52.55
C ARG A 3 -11.86 53.49 51.08
N PHE A 4 -10.81 53.58 50.29
CA PHE A 4 -10.78 53.10 48.90
C PHE A 4 -10.83 51.57 48.87
N ARG A 5 -11.98 51.02 48.57
CA ARG A 5 -12.11 49.62 48.15
C ARG A 5 -11.79 49.55 46.67
N HIS A 6 -10.55 49.16 46.37
CA HIS A 6 -10.19 48.68 45.04
C HIS A 6 -10.88 47.35 44.80
N HIS A 7 -11.97 47.37 44.03
CA HIS A 7 -12.46 46.18 43.38
C HIS A 7 -11.49 45.80 42.27
N LEU A 8 -10.59 44.88 42.60
CA LEU A 8 -9.84 44.14 41.58
C LEU A 8 -10.85 43.25 40.83
N LYS A 9 -11.38 43.75 39.70
CA LYS A 9 -12.02 42.90 38.73
C LYS A 9 -10.96 41.95 38.23
N ARG A 10 -10.98 40.72 38.71
CA ARG A 10 -10.30 39.60 38.06
C ARG A 10 -11.06 39.36 36.76
N GLU A 11 -10.56 39.92 35.67
CA GLU A 11 -10.93 39.48 34.33
C GLU A 11 -10.34 38.08 34.19
N VAL A 12 -11.20 37.08 34.24
CA VAL A 12 -10.86 35.71 33.84
C VAL A 12 -10.54 35.82 32.36
N PRO A 13 -9.29 35.50 31.91
CA PRO A 13 -9.00 35.51 30.49
C PRO A 13 -9.97 34.54 29.84
N GLY A 14 -10.86 35.07 28.98
CA GLY A 14 -11.79 34.28 28.22
C GLY A 14 -11.00 33.24 27.43
N LEU A 15 -11.28 31.99 27.71
CA LEU A 15 -10.78 30.87 26.90
C LEU A 15 -11.09 31.19 25.43
N ASN A 16 -10.05 31.38 24.65
CA ASN A 16 -10.18 31.70 23.25
C ASN A 16 -10.62 30.41 22.49
N LEU A 17 -11.95 30.19 22.50
CA LEU A 17 -12.56 29.01 21.87
C LEU A 17 -12.44 29.04 20.34
N ALA A 18 -11.93 30.14 19.77
CA ALA A 18 -11.70 30.25 18.34
C ALA A 18 -10.62 29.33 17.79
N SER A 19 -9.69 28.84 18.64
CA SER A 19 -8.62 27.92 18.23
C SER A 19 -8.99 26.44 18.36
N LEU A 20 -10.08 26.10 19.05
CA LEU A 20 -10.54 24.71 19.20
C LEU A 20 -10.93 24.05 17.86
N PRO A 21 -11.70 24.72 16.97
CA PRO A 21 -12.02 24.15 15.65
C PRO A 21 -10.78 23.90 14.79
N ASP A 22 -9.77 24.75 14.88
CA ASP A 22 -8.52 24.61 14.13
C ASP A 22 -7.71 23.42 14.62
N LEU A 23 -7.62 23.18 15.93
CA LEU A 23 -6.98 22.00 16.49
C LEU A 23 -7.66 20.72 16.02
N ILE A 24 -8.99 20.66 16.07
CA ILE A 24 -9.78 19.50 15.62
C ILE A 24 -9.57 19.27 14.13
N PHE A 25 -9.62 20.35 13.33
CA PHE A 25 -9.41 20.27 11.89
C PHE A 25 -8.02 19.79 11.53
N THR A 26 -6.99 20.28 12.21
CA THR A 26 -5.59 19.85 12.01
C THR A 26 -5.40 18.38 12.36
N VAL A 27 -5.99 17.90 13.45
CA VAL A 27 -5.94 16.50 13.86
C VAL A 27 -6.64 15.60 12.83
N LEU A 28 -7.83 15.99 12.38
CA LEU A 28 -8.58 15.26 11.35
C LEU A 28 -7.81 15.22 10.02
N PHE A 29 -7.22 16.34 9.63
CA PHE A 29 -6.39 16.43 8.41
C PHE A 29 -5.14 15.56 8.53
N PHE A 30 -4.49 15.54 9.68
CA PHE A 30 -3.36 14.67 9.97
C PHE A 30 -3.74 13.19 9.86
N PHE A 31 -4.86 12.77 10.46
CA PHE A 31 -5.35 11.40 10.33
C PHE A 31 -5.71 11.06 8.87
N MET A 32 -6.29 12.00 8.13
CA MET A 32 -6.60 11.81 6.72
C MET A 32 -5.33 11.54 5.90
N ILE A 33 -4.24 12.27 6.13
CA ILE A 33 -2.96 12.05 5.44
C ILE A 33 -2.35 10.69 5.85
N VAL A 34 -2.31 10.39 7.15
CA VAL A 34 -1.71 9.13 7.66
C VAL A 34 -2.48 7.90 7.15
N THR A 35 -3.80 7.98 7.04
CA THR A 35 -4.61 6.84 6.53
C THR A 35 -4.49 6.63 5.02
N HIS A 36 -4.03 7.62 4.27
CA HIS A 36 -3.84 7.50 2.81
C HIS A 36 -2.51 6.84 2.40
N MET A 37 -1.55 6.72 3.31
CA MET A 37 -0.29 6.04 3.05
C MET A 37 -0.41 4.55 3.38
N ARG A 38 -1.04 3.79 2.49
CA ARG A 38 -1.02 2.34 2.55
C ARG A 38 0.23 1.83 1.85
N ASP A 39 1.22 1.47 2.62
CA ASP A 39 2.36 0.71 2.12
C ASP A 39 2.00 -0.78 2.11
N VAL A 40 2.07 -1.39 0.92
CA VAL A 40 1.90 -2.83 0.76
C VAL A 40 3.21 -3.51 1.17
N ASN A 41 3.17 -4.21 2.29
CA ASN A 41 4.32 -4.96 2.76
C ASN A 41 4.31 -6.37 2.16
N PRO A 42 5.38 -6.80 1.47
CA PRO A 42 5.47 -8.16 0.99
C PRO A 42 5.60 -9.14 2.17
N LYS A 43 4.71 -10.13 2.21
CA LYS A 43 4.73 -11.26 3.17
C LYS A 43 5.41 -12.48 2.58
N VAL A 44 5.97 -12.33 1.41
CA VAL A 44 6.78 -13.34 0.73
C VAL A 44 8.20 -12.80 0.51
N SER A 45 9.18 -13.70 0.55
CA SER A 45 10.56 -13.34 0.25
C SER A 45 10.66 -12.91 -1.21
N VAL A 46 10.85 -11.60 -1.41
CA VAL A 46 11.14 -11.03 -2.72
C VAL A 46 12.28 -10.05 -2.52
N GLU A 47 13.45 -10.40 -2.99
CA GLU A 47 14.56 -9.46 -3.05
C GLU A 47 14.22 -8.38 -4.07
N VAL A 48 13.92 -7.17 -3.59
CA VAL A 48 13.66 -6.01 -4.45
C VAL A 48 14.99 -5.39 -4.83
N PRO A 49 15.32 -5.25 -6.12
CA PRO A 49 16.51 -4.51 -6.51
C PRO A 49 16.37 -3.06 -6.04
N GLN A 50 17.30 -2.60 -5.22
CA GLN A 50 17.41 -1.19 -4.88
C GLN A 50 17.92 -0.45 -6.11
N GLY A 51 17.08 0.37 -6.70
CA GLY A 51 17.51 1.29 -7.74
C GLY A 51 16.81 1.17 -9.08
N THR A 52 15.52 0.98 -9.08
CA THR A 52 14.77 1.28 -10.29
C THR A 52 13.91 2.50 -10.03
N GLU A 53 14.35 3.64 -10.54
CA GLU A 53 13.52 4.84 -10.75
C GLU A 53 12.36 4.55 -11.72
N LEU A 54 11.66 3.45 -11.53
CA LEU A 54 10.46 3.16 -12.28
C LEU A 54 9.29 3.73 -11.52
N SER A 55 8.84 4.83 -12.07
CA SER A 55 7.54 5.43 -11.86
C SER A 55 7.37 6.40 -10.70
N LYS A 56 8.05 7.52 -10.78
CA LYS A 56 7.52 8.74 -10.17
C LYS A 56 6.22 9.24 -10.83
N THR A 57 5.70 8.52 -11.83
CA THR A 57 4.59 9.00 -12.66
C THR A 57 3.37 8.08 -12.71
N ALA A 58 3.38 6.94 -12.06
CA ALA A 58 2.17 6.13 -11.97
C ALA A 58 1.36 6.59 -10.75
N ASN A 59 0.15 7.08 -10.99
CA ASN A 59 -0.84 7.28 -9.95
C ASN A 59 -0.95 5.99 -9.12
N LYS A 60 -0.54 6.04 -7.86
CA LYS A 60 -0.57 4.88 -6.95
C LYS A 60 -1.96 4.24 -6.81
N ALA A 61 -3.01 4.98 -7.19
CA ALA A 61 -4.40 4.54 -7.09
C ALA A 61 -4.77 3.40 -8.05
N GLY A 62 -4.11 3.29 -9.21
CA GLY A 62 -4.35 2.24 -10.21
C GLY A 62 -3.35 1.08 -10.16
N LEU A 63 -2.48 1.01 -9.13
CA LEU A 63 -1.46 -0.03 -9.02
C LEU A 63 -1.95 -1.20 -8.18
N VAL A 64 -1.81 -2.40 -8.73
CA VAL A 64 -2.05 -3.67 -8.04
C VAL A 64 -0.74 -4.44 -7.99
N TYR A 65 -0.36 -4.89 -6.80
CA TYR A 65 0.86 -5.64 -6.61
C TYR A 65 0.58 -7.12 -6.41
N ILE A 66 1.30 -7.95 -7.15
CA ILE A 66 1.32 -9.39 -6.98
C ILE A 66 2.75 -9.80 -6.64
N PHE A 67 2.91 -10.41 -5.48
CA PHE A 67 4.17 -10.97 -5.04
C PHE A 67 4.11 -12.50 -5.13
N ILE A 68 5.15 -13.12 -5.66
CA ILE A 68 5.23 -14.57 -5.81
C ILE A 68 6.55 -15.02 -5.19
N GLY A 69 6.48 -15.83 -4.15
CA GLY A 69 7.68 -16.30 -3.45
C GLY A 69 7.34 -17.18 -2.24
N LYS A 70 8.37 -17.53 -1.48
CA LYS A 70 8.20 -18.28 -0.24
C LYS A 70 7.66 -17.37 0.86
N PRO A 71 6.70 -17.82 1.69
CA PRO A 71 6.17 -17.01 2.77
C PRO A 71 7.24 -16.72 3.83
N VAL A 72 7.26 -15.49 4.33
CA VAL A 72 8.15 -15.05 5.41
C VAL A 72 7.34 -14.60 6.62
N ASP A 73 7.92 -14.77 7.79
CA ASP A 73 7.37 -14.26 9.05
C ASP A 73 7.65 -12.75 9.24
N ALA A 74 7.26 -12.22 10.40
CA ALA A 74 7.47 -10.83 10.75
C ALA A 74 8.97 -10.44 10.89
N GLN A 75 9.84 -11.43 11.05
CA GLN A 75 11.29 -11.29 11.15
C GLN A 75 11.96 -11.40 9.78
N GLY A 76 11.22 -11.78 8.72
CA GLY A 76 11.73 -11.96 7.37
C GLY A 76 12.33 -13.35 7.11
N GLU A 77 12.12 -14.30 8.02
CA GLU A 77 12.58 -15.68 7.83
C GLU A 77 11.55 -16.51 7.05
N VAL A 78 12.05 -17.40 6.19
CA VAL A 78 11.20 -18.27 5.35
C VAL A 78 10.50 -19.32 6.23
N VAL A 79 9.18 -19.25 6.29
CA VAL A 79 8.36 -20.15 7.10
C VAL A 79 8.05 -21.47 6.38
N SER A 80 7.98 -21.45 5.07
CA SER A 80 7.64 -22.61 4.24
C SER A 80 8.36 -22.55 2.90
N ASN A 81 8.71 -23.72 2.36
CA ASN A 81 9.29 -23.83 1.03
C ASN A 81 8.26 -23.79 -0.11
N GLU A 82 6.97 -23.77 0.23
CA GLU A 82 5.91 -23.67 -0.77
C GLU A 82 5.83 -22.24 -1.33
N THR A 83 5.79 -22.13 -2.66
CA THR A 83 5.56 -20.85 -3.31
C THR A 83 4.13 -20.36 -3.05
N ARG A 84 4.00 -19.15 -2.55
CA ARG A 84 2.72 -18.50 -2.31
C ARG A 84 2.57 -17.26 -3.17
N ILE A 85 1.32 -16.95 -3.52
CA ILE A 85 0.95 -15.76 -4.28
C ILE A 85 0.27 -14.82 -3.29
N GLN A 86 0.75 -13.59 -3.24
CA GLN A 86 0.16 -12.52 -2.45
C GLN A 86 -0.36 -11.43 -3.39
N LEU A 87 -1.62 -11.08 -3.24
CA LEU A 87 -2.25 -9.93 -3.90
C LEU A 87 -2.40 -8.81 -2.87
N ASN A 88 -1.69 -7.70 -3.08
CA ASN A 88 -1.58 -6.63 -2.10
C ASN A 88 -1.20 -7.16 -0.70
N ASP A 89 -2.15 -7.28 0.22
CA ASP A 89 -1.91 -7.71 1.61
C ASP A 89 -2.43 -9.12 1.94
N ARG A 90 -2.95 -9.86 0.96
CA ARG A 90 -3.60 -11.17 1.16
C ARG A 90 -3.00 -12.26 0.30
N TYR A 91 -2.90 -13.46 0.86
CA TYR A 91 -2.58 -14.66 0.08
C TYR A 91 -3.79 -15.08 -0.75
N VAL A 92 -3.54 -15.44 -1.99
CA VAL A 92 -4.56 -15.89 -2.94
C VAL A 92 -4.04 -17.10 -3.73
N SER A 93 -4.96 -17.95 -4.20
CA SER A 93 -4.60 -19.00 -5.16
C SER A 93 -4.72 -18.48 -6.60
N VAL A 94 -4.11 -19.20 -7.53
CA VAL A 94 -4.19 -18.85 -8.97
C VAL A 94 -5.64 -18.82 -9.45
N GLU A 95 -6.46 -19.74 -8.96
CA GLU A 95 -7.87 -19.86 -9.34
C GLU A 95 -8.72 -18.68 -8.83
N GLN A 96 -8.36 -18.11 -7.68
CA GLN A 96 -9.04 -16.97 -7.08
C GLN A 96 -8.62 -15.63 -7.69
N LEU A 97 -7.43 -15.56 -8.30
CA LEU A 97 -6.86 -14.34 -8.87
C LEU A 97 -7.84 -13.57 -9.78
N PRO A 98 -8.56 -14.18 -10.74
CA PRO A 98 -9.46 -13.43 -11.61
C PRO A 98 -10.57 -12.71 -10.84
N GLN A 99 -11.13 -13.35 -9.82
CA GLN A 99 -12.20 -12.78 -8.99
C GLN A 99 -11.66 -11.66 -8.08
N GLU A 100 -10.50 -11.87 -7.48
CA GLU A 100 -9.86 -10.88 -6.61
C GLU A 100 -9.41 -9.64 -7.39
N ILE A 101 -8.90 -9.79 -8.61
CA ILE A 101 -8.57 -8.68 -9.50
C ILE A 101 -9.82 -7.91 -9.91
N ALA A 102 -10.91 -8.60 -10.24
CA ALA A 102 -12.18 -7.96 -10.53
C ALA A 102 -12.71 -7.17 -9.33
N HIS A 103 -12.54 -7.70 -8.12
CA HIS A 103 -12.91 -7.04 -6.88
C HIS A 103 -12.06 -5.79 -6.62
N GLU A 104 -10.74 -5.88 -6.76
CA GLU A 104 -9.86 -4.71 -6.64
C GLU A 104 -10.21 -3.63 -7.68
N ARG A 105 -10.48 -4.04 -8.92
CA ARG A 105 -10.90 -3.14 -9.99
C ARG A 105 -12.23 -2.44 -9.67
N SER A 106 -13.17 -3.11 -9.01
CA SER A 106 -14.46 -2.52 -8.64
C SER A 106 -14.34 -1.41 -7.60
N LYS A 107 -13.27 -1.43 -6.78
CA LYS A 107 -12.98 -0.41 -5.77
C LYS A 107 -12.33 0.85 -6.35
N MET A 108 -11.82 0.76 -7.57
CA MET A 108 -11.11 1.85 -8.23
C MET A 108 -12.07 2.85 -8.86
N SER A 109 -11.62 4.10 -8.99
CA SER A 109 -12.32 5.11 -9.80
C SER A 109 -12.33 4.71 -11.28
N GLU A 110 -13.20 5.31 -12.08
CA GLU A 110 -13.29 5.01 -13.51
C GLU A 110 -11.98 5.29 -14.26
N SER A 111 -11.30 6.38 -13.92
CA SER A 111 -10.00 6.74 -14.48
C SER A 111 -8.91 5.73 -14.12
N ASP A 112 -8.93 5.23 -12.87
CA ASP A 112 -7.94 4.27 -12.39
C ASP A 112 -8.16 2.88 -12.97
N ARG A 113 -9.44 2.50 -13.22
CA ARG A 113 -9.79 1.25 -13.91
C ARG A 113 -9.21 1.17 -15.31
N GLN A 114 -9.24 2.27 -16.06
CA GLN A 114 -8.70 2.34 -17.42
C GLN A 114 -7.19 2.27 -17.44
N ASN A 115 -6.55 2.83 -16.41
CA ASN A 115 -5.09 2.90 -16.27
C ASN A 115 -4.52 1.86 -15.29
N MET A 116 -5.30 0.85 -14.90
CA MET A 116 -4.87 -0.17 -13.97
C MET A 116 -3.62 -0.90 -14.47
N VAL A 117 -2.59 -0.92 -13.64
CA VAL A 117 -1.35 -1.64 -13.90
C VAL A 117 -1.13 -2.69 -12.83
N VAL A 118 -0.95 -3.93 -13.23
CA VAL A 118 -0.62 -5.04 -12.34
C VAL A 118 0.89 -5.24 -12.36
N THR A 119 1.53 -5.04 -11.23
CA THR A 119 2.97 -5.26 -11.08
C THR A 119 3.23 -6.61 -10.42
N ILE A 120 3.80 -7.52 -11.18
CA ILE A 120 4.22 -8.84 -10.69
C ILE A 120 5.66 -8.75 -10.22
N ARG A 121 5.89 -9.10 -8.96
CA ARG A 121 7.22 -9.25 -8.36
C ARG A 121 7.39 -10.70 -7.96
N ALA A 122 8.27 -11.41 -8.66
CA ALA A 122 8.55 -12.79 -8.38
C ALA A 122 9.97 -12.95 -7.83
N ASP A 123 10.12 -13.84 -6.84
CA ASP A 123 11.41 -14.27 -6.39
C ASP A 123 12.12 -15.07 -7.50
N ARG A 124 13.44 -15.01 -7.49
CA ARG A 124 14.29 -15.68 -8.48
C ARG A 124 14.08 -17.20 -8.53
N GLU A 125 13.84 -17.79 -7.37
CA GLU A 125 13.63 -19.24 -7.23
C GLU A 125 12.19 -19.67 -7.60
N THR A 126 11.33 -18.71 -7.99
CA THR A 126 9.95 -19.02 -8.38
C THR A 126 9.92 -19.79 -9.70
N GLU A 127 9.20 -20.90 -9.71
CA GLU A 127 9.02 -21.70 -10.91
C GLU A 127 8.28 -20.90 -12.00
N MET A 128 8.81 -20.95 -13.23
CA MET A 128 8.21 -20.24 -14.37
C MET A 128 6.77 -20.70 -14.68
N GLY A 129 6.41 -21.94 -14.31
CA GLY A 129 5.05 -22.45 -14.40
C GLY A 129 4.06 -21.59 -13.62
N VAL A 130 4.36 -21.29 -12.37
CA VAL A 130 3.52 -20.45 -11.49
C VAL A 130 3.36 -19.04 -12.07
N ILE A 131 4.43 -18.46 -12.59
CA ILE A 131 4.40 -17.14 -13.21
C ILE A 131 3.49 -17.13 -14.46
N ASN A 132 3.58 -18.18 -15.28
CA ASN A 132 2.73 -18.31 -16.46
C ASN A 132 1.25 -18.48 -16.09
N ASP A 133 0.95 -19.27 -15.05
CA ASP A 133 -0.42 -19.47 -14.56
C ASP A 133 -1.01 -18.15 -14.03
N VAL A 134 -0.22 -17.39 -13.29
CA VAL A 134 -0.62 -16.04 -12.83
C VAL A 134 -0.89 -15.11 -14.02
N LYS A 135 -0.02 -15.11 -15.04
CA LYS A 135 -0.23 -14.29 -16.25
C LYS A 135 -1.51 -14.69 -17.00
N GLN A 136 -1.79 -15.99 -17.10
CA GLN A 136 -3.02 -16.46 -17.72
C GLN A 136 -4.27 -16.05 -16.91
N ALA A 137 -4.22 -16.16 -15.60
CA ALA A 137 -5.30 -15.73 -14.72
C ALA A 137 -5.57 -14.22 -14.85
N LEU A 138 -4.53 -13.40 -14.95
CA LEU A 138 -4.64 -11.96 -15.17
C LEU A 138 -5.24 -11.62 -16.54
N ARG A 139 -4.87 -12.34 -17.60
CA ARG A 139 -5.48 -12.18 -18.92
C ARG A 139 -6.98 -12.50 -18.89
N LYS A 140 -7.38 -13.58 -18.19
CA LYS A 140 -8.78 -13.94 -18.00
C LYS A 140 -9.56 -12.85 -17.24
N ALA A 141 -8.90 -12.15 -16.30
CA ALA A 141 -9.47 -11.02 -15.57
C ALA A 141 -9.51 -9.71 -16.37
N GLY A 142 -8.97 -9.68 -17.59
CA GLY A 142 -8.88 -8.48 -18.43
C GLY A 142 -7.83 -7.47 -17.95
N ALA A 143 -6.88 -7.88 -17.12
CA ALA A 143 -5.75 -7.06 -16.71
C ALA A 143 -4.65 -7.16 -17.77
N LEU A 144 -4.65 -6.22 -18.71
CA LEU A 144 -3.75 -6.26 -19.88
C LEU A 144 -2.42 -5.51 -19.64
N ASN A 145 -2.43 -4.52 -18.74
CA ASN A 145 -1.22 -3.77 -18.40
C ASN A 145 -0.48 -4.47 -17.27
N ILE A 146 0.44 -5.35 -17.64
CA ILE A 146 1.23 -6.13 -16.69
C ILE A 146 2.68 -5.64 -16.74
N ASN A 147 3.19 -5.21 -15.59
CA ASN A 147 4.60 -4.93 -15.39
C ASN A 147 5.22 -6.12 -14.65
N TYR A 148 6.36 -6.58 -15.12
CA TYR A 148 7.05 -7.72 -14.52
C TYR A 148 8.44 -7.31 -14.07
N SER A 149 8.74 -7.54 -12.80
CA SER A 149 10.04 -7.32 -12.21
C SER A 149 10.55 -8.62 -11.60
N ALA A 150 11.61 -9.17 -12.16
CA ALA A 150 12.35 -10.27 -11.58
C ALA A 150 13.68 -9.76 -11.02
N THR A 151 14.04 -10.21 -9.85
CA THR A 151 15.33 -9.87 -9.24
C THR A 151 16.44 -10.66 -9.89
N GLN A 152 17.42 -9.97 -10.48
CA GLN A 152 18.68 -10.60 -10.88
C GLN A 152 19.67 -10.51 -9.71
N LYS A 153 20.22 -11.66 -9.29
CA LYS A 153 21.32 -11.68 -8.33
C LYS A 153 22.55 -11.03 -8.97
N LYS A 154 23.01 -9.94 -8.38
CA LYS A 154 24.31 -9.37 -8.72
C LYS A 154 25.37 -10.42 -8.38
N ILE A 155 25.98 -11.02 -9.37
CA ILE A 155 27.17 -11.85 -9.19
C ILE A 155 28.26 -10.89 -8.75
N SER A 156 28.55 -10.89 -7.45
CA SER A 156 29.74 -10.24 -6.91
C SER A 156 30.92 -11.15 -7.28
N ASN A 157 31.71 -10.68 -8.22
CA ASN A 157 33.06 -11.21 -8.45
C ASN A 157 33.96 -10.75 -7.33
#